data_47b36b60083a5215c2c0e5dc115feeac
#
_entry.id   47b36b60083a5215c2c0e5dc115feeac
#
_cell.length_a   1.000
_cell.length_b   1.000
_cell.length_c   1.000
_cell.angle_alpha   90.00
_cell.angle_beta   90.00
_cell.angle_gamma   90.00
#
_symmetry.space_group_name_H-M   'P 1'
#
loop_
_entity.id
_entity.type
_entity.pdbx_description
1 polymer ?
#
loop_
_entity_poly.entity_id
_entity_poly.type
_entity_poly.pdbx_seq_one_letter_code
_entity_poly.pdbx_strand_id
1 'polypeptide(L)' 'MNKSVINSIMSGMWFGLGILHMLIEFGIIDGEPVSNFVYALACFCCGILFL' A
#
# COMPACT_ATOMS: atom_id res chain seq x y z
N MET A 1 6.71 -23.26 -2.12
CA MET A 1 6.79 -22.10 -1.23
C MET A 1 5.63 -22.11 -0.25
N ASN A 2 5.90 -21.81 1.01
CA ASN A 2 4.88 -21.83 2.05
C ASN A 2 3.86 -20.68 1.82
N LYS A 3 2.57 -20.97 1.99
CA LYS A 3 1.48 -20.00 1.85
C LYS A 3 1.68 -18.79 2.77
N SER A 4 2.21 -19.00 3.97
CA SER A 4 2.49 -17.92 4.92
C SER A 4 3.55 -16.95 4.37
N VAL A 5 4.57 -17.46 3.70
CA VAL A 5 5.61 -16.64 3.08
C VAL A 5 5.02 -15.79 1.95
N ILE A 6 4.18 -16.38 1.12
CA ILE A 6 3.53 -15.68 0.02
C ILE A 6 2.64 -14.56 0.57
N ASN A 7 1.85 -14.84 1.60
CA ASN A 7 0.99 -13.84 2.23
C ASN A 7 1.81 -12.68 2.81
N SER A 8 2.95 -12.97 3.45
CA SER A 8 3.81 -11.94 3.99
C SER A 8 4.38 -11.03 2.90
N ILE A 9 4.78 -11.61 1.76
CA ILE A 9 5.29 -10.84 0.63
C ILE A 9 4.19 -9.95 0.07
N MET A 10 2.99 -10.49 -0.13
CA MET A 10 1.85 -9.72 -0.64
C MET A 10 1.47 -8.59 0.30
N SER A 11 1.44 -8.86 1.60
CA SER A 11 1.16 -7.86 2.62
C SER A 11 2.17 -6.71 2.55
N GLY A 12 3.46 -7.03 2.47
CA GLY A 12 4.52 -6.03 2.37
C GLY A 12 4.40 -5.17 1.11
N MET A 13 4.05 -5.78 -0.01
CA MET A 13 3.83 -5.05 -1.26
C MET A 13 2.67 -4.07 -1.15
N TRP A 14 1.55 -4.48 -0.55
CA TRP A 14 0.41 -3.60 -0.36
C TRP A 14 0.70 -2.46 0.60
N PHE A 15 1.42 -2.73 1.69
CA PHE A 15 1.85 -1.68 2.61
C PHE A 15 2.79 -0.69 1.92
N GLY A 16 3.72 -1.19 1.09
CA GLY A 16 4.62 -0.34 0.31
C GLY A 16 3.86 0.60 -0.63
N LEU A 17 2.85 0.07 -1.33
CA LEU A 17 1.99 0.88 -2.20
C LEU A 17 1.22 1.93 -1.39
N GLY A 18 0.73 1.57 -0.21
CA GLY A 18 0.03 2.50 0.66
C GLY A 18 0.92 3.66 1.08
N ILE A 19 2.16 3.35 1.48
CA ILE A 19 3.13 4.37 1.86
C ILE A 19 3.42 5.29 0.67
N LEU A 20 3.60 4.73 -0.52
CA LEU A 20 3.87 5.51 -1.72
C LEU A 20 2.73 6.50 -1.99
N HIS A 21 1.47 6.06 -1.91
CA HIS A 21 0.33 6.93 -2.11
C HIS A 21 0.25 8.02 -1.04
N MET A 22 0.59 7.71 0.20
CA MET A 22 0.62 8.72 1.26
C MET A 22 1.69 9.77 1.00
N LEU A 23 2.86 9.38 0.52
CA LEU A 23 3.93 10.31 0.18
C LEU A 23 3.53 11.25 -0.95
N ILE A 24 2.78 10.75 -1.94
CA ILE A 24 2.25 11.58 -3.03
C ILE A 24 1.22 12.56 -2.48
N GLU A 25 0.34 12.10 -1.59
CA GLU A 25 -0.70 12.94 -0.99
C GLU A 25 -0.10 14.08 -0.17
N PHE A 26 0.98 13.83 0.54
CA PHE A 26 1.67 14.85 1.32
C PHE A 26 2.55 15.77 0.46
N GLY A 27 2.69 15.49 -0.83
CA GLY A 27 3.50 16.29 -1.73
C GLY A 27 4.99 16.07 -1.62
N ILE A 28 5.41 14.99 -0.95
CA ILE A 28 6.83 14.65 -0.82
C ILE A 28 7.36 14.11 -2.15
N ILE A 29 6.52 13.36 -2.86
CA ILE A 29 6.84 12.81 -4.18
C ILE A 29 5.85 13.41 -5.19
N ASP A 30 6.35 13.83 -6.35
CA ASP A 30 5.49 14.33 -7.41
C ASP A 30 4.63 13.21 -7.97
N GLY A 31 3.33 13.45 -8.04
CA GLY A 31 2.37 12.51 -8.58
C GLY A 31 1.08 13.22 -8.90
N GLU A 32 0.17 12.54 -9.60
CA GLU A 32 -1.11 13.12 -9.93
C GLU A 32 -1.96 13.27 -8.66
N PRO A 33 -2.65 14.42 -8.50
CA PRO A 33 -3.51 14.66 -7.34
C PRO A 33 -4.85 13.93 -7.48
N VAL A 34 -4.81 12.64 -7.68
CA VAL A 34 -5.98 11.78 -7.62
C VAL A 34 -6.10 11.34 -6.17
N SER A 35 -7.28 10.94 -5.71
CA SER A 35 -7.60 10.56 -4.34
C SER A 35 -6.60 9.56 -3.73
N ASN A 36 -5.35 9.98 -3.58
CA ASN A 36 -4.28 9.11 -3.07
C ASN A 36 -4.57 8.62 -1.66
N PHE A 37 -5.27 9.44 -0.87
CA PHE A 37 -5.66 9.05 0.48
C PHE A 37 -6.55 7.79 0.45
N VAL A 38 -7.52 7.74 -0.46
CA VAL A 38 -8.41 6.59 -0.61
C VAL A 38 -7.62 5.36 -1.07
N TYR A 39 -6.72 5.54 -2.03
CA TYR A 39 -5.86 4.45 -2.50
C TYR A 39 -4.95 3.92 -1.39
N ALA A 40 -4.39 4.82 -0.58
CA ALA A 40 -3.55 4.43 0.54
C ALA A 40 -4.34 3.59 1.55
N LEU A 41 -5.55 4.02 1.89
CA LEU A 41 -6.42 3.26 2.80
C LEU A 41 -6.74 1.88 2.24
N ALA A 42 -7.08 1.80 0.95
CA ALA A 42 -7.36 0.52 0.31
C ALA A 42 -6.14 -0.40 0.33
N CYS A 43 -4.96 0.13 0.06
CA CYS A 43 -3.72 -0.64 0.07
C CYS A 43 -3.40 -1.15 1.47
N PHE A 44 -3.57 -0.33 2.51
CA PHE A 44 -3.34 -0.75 3.89
C PHE A 44 -4.35 -1.82 4.30
N CYS A 45 -5.62 -1.68 3.91
CA CYS A 45 -6.63 -2.69 4.19
C CYS A 45 -6.28 -4.01 3.52
N CYS A 46 -5.86 -3.99 2.26
CA CYS A 46 -5.42 -5.20 1.56
C CYS A 46 -4.21 -5.83 2.24
N GLY A 47 -3.25 -5.01 2.69
CA GLY A 47 -2.09 -5.50 3.40
C GLY A 47 -2.47 -6.23 4.68
N ILE A 48 -3.40 -5.69 5.43
CA ILE A 48 -3.90 -6.32 6.67
C ILE A 48 -4.60 -7.64 6.35
N LEU A 49 -5.38 -7.70 5.28
CA LEU A 49 -6.07 -8.93 4.88
C LEU A 49 -5.10 -10.05 4.53
N PHE A 50 -3.90 -9.73 4.07
CA PHE A 50 -2.89 -10.73 3.72
C PHE A 50 -2.00 -11.11 4.90
N LEU A 51 -2.17 -10.46 6.03
CA LEU A 51 -1.45 -10.90 7.24
C LEU A 51 -2.01 -12.27 7.77
#